data_3ff7b7ffe01983fdaf5315689b72158a
#
_entry.id   3ff7b7ffe01983fdaf5315689b72158a
#
_cell.length_a   1.000
_cell.length_b   1.000
_cell.length_c   1.000
_cell.angle_alpha   90.00
_cell.angle_beta   90.00
_cell.angle_gamma   90.00
#
_symmetry.space_group_name_H-M   'P 1'
#
loop_
_entity.id
_entity.type
_entity.pdbx_description
1 polymer ?
#
loop_
_entity_poly.entity_id
_entity_poly.type
_entity_poly.pdbx_seq_one_letter_code
_entity_poly.pdbx_strand_id
1 'polypeptide(L)'
;MAPRTPPNRSSGLFGEPAPETKPVAWRANIDGGSRGNPGPASYGVVIRDPRGEIVARLKKYIGRTTNNVAEYYGLIAALDYAQSHSIGALRVESDSELLVKQMRGQYKVKSADLKPLYERAKKMSQTFASFRIDHVYREQNREADLLANEAMDEVSGKPPAVENRNSKMEHGNSKIENRNPAPAIKVRARFRSGVLYPLEDVDLPDGAEVEILVRPARQN
;
A
#
# COMPACT_ATOMS: atom_id res chain seq x y z
N MET A 1 37.76 -63.35 36.18
CA MET A 1 37.00 -62.85 35.03
C MET A 1 36.29 -61.57 35.44
N ALA A 2 36.84 -60.39 35.03
CA ALA A 2 36.25 -59.10 35.37
C ALA A 2 35.39 -58.64 34.15
N PRO A 3 34.21 -58.00 34.33
CA PRO A 3 33.37 -57.57 33.26
C PRO A 3 33.91 -56.27 32.65
N ARG A 4 34.00 -56.26 31.31
CA ARG A 4 34.40 -55.09 30.51
C ARG A 4 33.27 -54.04 30.47
N THR A 5 33.58 -52.83 30.89
CA THR A 5 32.75 -51.64 30.69
C THR A 5 32.76 -51.21 29.20
N PRO A 6 31.61 -50.85 28.60
CA PRO A 6 31.58 -50.33 27.25
C PRO A 6 32.05 -48.87 27.22
N PRO A 7 32.60 -48.39 26.08
CA PRO A 7 33.10 -47.02 25.97
C PRO A 7 31.98 -46.00 25.90
N ASN A 8 32.18 -44.92 26.61
CA ASN A 8 31.39 -43.71 26.63
C ASN A 8 31.28 -43.08 25.21
N ARG A 9 30.08 -43.01 24.66
CA ARG A 9 29.82 -42.25 23.44
C ARG A 9 29.87 -40.79 23.77
N SER A 10 30.89 -40.11 23.27
CA SER A 10 30.98 -38.66 23.24
C SER A 10 29.75 -38.09 22.52
N SER A 11 28.93 -37.35 23.25
CA SER A 11 27.85 -36.52 22.75
C SER A 11 28.41 -35.48 21.77
N GLY A 12 27.96 -35.55 20.53
CA GLY A 12 28.39 -34.66 19.47
C GLY A 12 28.14 -33.19 19.78
N LEU A 13 29.15 -32.40 19.52
CA LEU A 13 29.23 -30.94 19.69
C LEU A 13 28.54 -30.17 18.55
N PHE A 14 27.48 -30.74 18.00
CA PHE A 14 26.65 -30.04 17.00
C PHE A 14 25.30 -29.81 17.60
N GLY A 15 25.13 -28.61 18.18
CA GLY A 15 23.80 -28.09 18.51
C GLY A 15 22.92 -28.14 17.26
N GLU A 16 21.69 -28.61 17.42
CA GLU A 16 20.70 -28.55 16.35
C GLU A 16 20.63 -27.12 15.83
N PRO A 17 20.63 -26.89 14.49
CA PRO A 17 20.46 -25.55 13.95
C PRO A 17 19.12 -25.01 14.47
N ALA A 18 19.18 -23.85 15.09
CA ALA A 18 17.98 -23.14 15.52
C ALA A 18 16.99 -23.07 14.34
N PRO A 19 15.69 -23.27 14.56
CA PRO A 19 14.72 -23.22 13.49
C PRO A 19 14.86 -21.87 12.78
N GLU A 20 15.14 -21.90 11.47
CA GLU A 20 15.17 -20.71 10.65
C GLU A 20 13.79 -20.07 10.70
N THR A 21 13.60 -19.11 11.59
CA THR A 21 12.40 -18.27 11.61
C THR A 21 12.42 -17.48 10.32
N LYS A 22 11.60 -17.89 9.34
CA LYS A 22 11.38 -17.11 8.13
C LYS A 22 11.05 -15.68 8.54
N PRO A 23 11.79 -14.67 8.04
CA PRO A 23 11.53 -13.29 8.43
C PRO A 23 10.06 -12.98 8.18
N VAL A 24 9.37 -12.52 9.21
CA VAL A 24 7.96 -12.16 9.08
C VAL A 24 7.92 -10.94 8.17
N ALA A 25 7.40 -11.15 6.96
CA ALA A 25 7.45 -10.15 5.91
C ALA A 25 6.34 -9.09 6.11
N TRP A 26 6.66 -7.86 5.84
CA TRP A 26 5.70 -6.79 5.62
C TRP A 26 4.80 -7.15 4.44
N ARG A 27 3.55 -6.72 4.49
CA ARG A 27 2.57 -7.01 3.45
C ARG A 27 2.06 -5.72 2.82
N ALA A 28 1.99 -5.71 1.48
CA ALA A 28 1.37 -4.64 0.72
C ALA A 28 0.25 -5.21 -0.15
N ASN A 29 -0.98 -4.78 0.07
CA ASN A 29 -2.08 -5.00 -0.86
C ASN A 29 -2.08 -3.84 -1.86
N ILE A 30 -2.09 -4.14 -3.16
CA ILE A 30 -2.06 -3.13 -4.22
C ILE A 30 -3.21 -3.34 -5.19
N ASP A 31 -3.77 -2.25 -5.68
CA ASP A 31 -4.75 -2.21 -6.76
C ASP A 31 -4.47 -1.04 -7.69
N GLY A 32 -4.82 -1.19 -8.95
CA GLY A 32 -4.77 -0.13 -9.93
C GLY A 32 -5.98 -0.22 -10.84
N GLY A 33 -6.65 0.90 -11.07
CA GLY A 33 -7.87 0.95 -11.84
C GLY A 33 -7.89 2.07 -12.87
N SER A 34 -8.68 1.88 -13.93
CA SER A 34 -9.01 2.94 -14.88
C SER A 34 -10.50 2.91 -15.25
N ARG A 35 -11.14 4.07 -15.32
CA ARG A 35 -12.52 4.23 -15.82
C ARG A 35 -12.51 4.41 -17.32
N GLY A 36 -12.50 3.29 -18.04
CA GLY A 36 -12.19 3.17 -19.46
C GLY A 36 -10.75 2.69 -19.67
N ASN A 37 -10.42 2.16 -20.85
CA ASN A 37 -9.11 1.55 -21.11
C ASN A 37 -8.56 1.93 -22.49
N PRO A 38 -7.84 3.10 -22.61
CA PRO A 38 -7.39 4.02 -21.56
C PRO A 38 -8.49 4.96 -21.03
N GLY A 39 -8.38 5.35 -19.75
CA GLY A 39 -9.28 6.27 -19.07
C GLY A 39 -8.65 6.96 -17.87
N PRO A 40 -9.41 7.78 -17.13
CA PRO A 40 -8.99 8.27 -15.82
C PRO A 40 -8.56 7.10 -14.94
N ALA A 41 -7.36 7.16 -14.39
CA ALA A 41 -6.74 6.04 -13.70
C ALA A 41 -6.07 6.45 -12.39
N SER A 42 -6.02 5.50 -11.46
CA SER A 42 -5.45 5.68 -10.13
C SER A 42 -4.92 4.37 -9.59
N TYR A 43 -4.22 4.44 -8.48
CA TYR A 43 -3.86 3.27 -7.69
C TYR A 43 -4.18 3.46 -6.21
N GLY A 44 -4.34 2.33 -5.51
CA GLY A 44 -4.44 2.23 -4.07
C GLY A 44 -3.46 1.21 -3.51
N VAL A 45 -2.88 1.48 -2.34
CA VAL A 45 -1.95 0.59 -1.65
C VAL A 45 -2.23 0.61 -0.16
N VAL A 46 -2.28 -0.55 0.46
CA VAL A 46 -2.39 -0.72 1.92
C VAL A 46 -1.16 -1.47 2.40
N ILE A 47 -0.38 -0.84 3.28
CA ILE A 47 0.83 -1.43 3.86
C ILE A 47 0.53 -1.91 5.28
N ARG A 48 0.90 -3.15 5.57
CA ARG A 48 0.77 -3.78 6.88
C ARG A 48 2.13 -4.19 7.41
N ASP A 49 2.32 -3.98 8.70
CA ASP A 49 3.50 -4.46 9.41
C ASP A 49 3.47 -5.99 9.61
N PRO A 50 4.54 -6.60 10.14
CA PRO A 50 4.58 -8.03 10.44
C PRO A 50 3.51 -8.53 11.43
N ARG A 51 2.90 -7.65 12.21
CA ARG A 51 1.80 -7.98 13.13
C ARG A 51 0.43 -7.92 12.45
N GLY A 52 0.39 -7.41 11.20
CA GLY A 52 -0.84 -7.25 10.44
C GLY A 52 -1.51 -5.88 10.62
N GLU A 53 -0.91 -4.98 11.41
CA GLU A 53 -1.41 -3.63 11.61
C GLU A 53 -1.20 -2.77 10.36
N ILE A 54 -2.20 -1.98 10.00
CA ILE A 54 -2.08 -1.06 8.87
C ILE A 54 -1.23 0.14 9.29
N VAL A 55 -0.11 0.32 8.62
CA VAL A 55 0.83 1.41 8.90
C VAL A 55 0.79 2.51 7.84
N ALA A 56 0.28 2.22 6.63
CA ALA A 56 0.11 3.23 5.59
C ALA A 56 -1.01 2.87 4.61
N ARG A 57 -1.67 3.90 4.11
CA ARG A 57 -2.60 3.86 2.98
C ARG A 57 -2.13 4.90 1.96
N LEU A 58 -1.81 4.44 0.74
CA LEU A 58 -1.36 5.29 -0.34
C LEU A 58 -2.40 5.25 -1.45
N LYS A 59 -2.74 6.39 -2.01
CA LYS A 59 -3.61 6.50 -3.17
C LYS A 59 -3.17 7.67 -4.04
N LYS A 60 -3.32 7.53 -5.34
CA LYS A 60 -2.99 8.63 -6.25
C LYS A 60 -3.72 8.48 -7.57
N TYR A 61 -4.31 9.57 -8.03
CA TYR A 61 -4.73 9.74 -9.41
C TYR A 61 -3.50 9.95 -10.32
N ILE A 62 -3.43 9.22 -11.43
CA ILE A 62 -2.25 9.20 -12.32
C ILE A 62 -2.55 9.71 -13.75
N GLY A 63 -3.70 10.36 -13.93
CA GLY A 63 -4.11 10.87 -15.23
C GLY A 63 -4.87 9.83 -16.07
N ARG A 64 -4.83 9.96 -17.38
CA ARG A 64 -5.48 9.02 -18.31
C ARG A 64 -4.49 7.96 -18.77
N THR A 65 -4.76 6.72 -18.43
CA THR A 65 -3.94 5.58 -18.85
C THR A 65 -4.73 4.28 -18.80
N THR A 66 -4.07 3.14 -19.06
CA THR A 66 -4.69 1.82 -18.99
C THR A 66 -4.70 1.24 -17.59
N ASN A 67 -5.59 0.28 -17.34
CA ASN A 67 -5.67 -0.45 -16.07
C ASN A 67 -4.30 -1.07 -15.69
N ASN A 68 -3.68 -1.77 -16.63
CA ASN A 68 -2.40 -2.43 -16.37
C ASN A 68 -1.27 -1.45 -15.98
N VAL A 69 -1.27 -0.24 -16.56
CA VAL A 69 -0.33 0.82 -16.17
C VAL A 69 -0.60 1.26 -14.74
N ALA A 70 -1.87 1.43 -14.35
CA ALA A 70 -2.23 1.81 -12.99
C ALA A 70 -1.78 0.77 -11.94
N GLU A 71 -1.93 -0.52 -12.25
CA GLU A 71 -1.48 -1.60 -11.40
C GLU A 71 0.05 -1.60 -11.19
N TYR A 72 0.83 -1.35 -12.25
CA TYR A 72 2.27 -1.17 -12.11
C TYR A 72 2.65 0.04 -11.25
N TYR A 73 1.89 1.14 -11.34
CA TYR A 73 2.11 2.30 -10.46
C TYR A 73 1.82 1.96 -8.99
N GLY A 74 0.78 1.19 -8.70
CA GLY A 74 0.50 0.67 -7.36
C GLY A 74 1.66 -0.19 -6.82
N LEU A 75 2.18 -1.11 -7.65
CA LEU A 75 3.35 -1.91 -7.29
C LEU A 75 4.58 -1.04 -7.00
N ILE A 76 4.88 -0.09 -7.89
CA ILE A 76 6.03 0.81 -7.72
C ILE A 76 5.88 1.66 -6.45
N ALA A 77 4.67 2.15 -6.14
CA ALA A 77 4.42 2.90 -4.91
C ALA A 77 4.64 2.06 -3.64
N ALA A 78 4.23 0.79 -3.65
CA ALA A 78 4.49 -0.13 -2.53
C ALA A 78 5.98 -0.40 -2.35
N LEU A 79 6.72 -0.61 -3.44
CA LEU A 79 8.17 -0.82 -3.42
C LEU A 79 8.92 0.43 -2.94
N ASP A 80 8.53 1.61 -3.41
CA ASP A 80 9.12 2.90 -3.02
C ASP A 80 8.92 3.18 -1.53
N TYR A 81 7.71 2.97 -1.02
CA TYR A 81 7.42 3.05 0.41
C TYR A 81 8.32 2.12 1.22
N ALA A 82 8.41 0.85 0.81
CA ALA A 82 9.19 -0.13 1.54
C ALA A 82 10.70 0.18 1.53
N GLN A 83 11.24 0.69 0.43
CA GLN A 83 12.64 1.15 0.35
C GLN A 83 12.89 2.36 1.27
N SER A 84 12.00 3.36 1.24
CA SER A 84 12.14 4.58 2.05
C SER A 84 12.03 4.31 3.56
N HIS A 85 11.38 3.22 3.94
CA HIS A 85 11.23 2.79 5.35
C HIS A 85 12.18 1.64 5.73
N SER A 86 13.19 1.35 4.90
CA SER A 86 14.20 0.31 5.16
C SER A 86 13.61 -1.08 5.43
N ILE A 87 12.49 -1.40 4.80
CA ILE A 87 11.82 -2.71 4.90
C ILE A 87 12.61 -3.71 4.07
N GLY A 88 13.23 -4.69 4.72
CA GLY A 88 14.06 -5.71 4.05
C GLY A 88 13.28 -6.89 3.46
N ALA A 89 12.11 -7.21 4.00
CA ALA A 89 11.27 -8.34 3.55
C ALA A 89 9.85 -7.85 3.23
N LEU A 90 9.46 -7.92 1.96
CA LEU A 90 8.17 -7.44 1.47
C LEU A 90 7.42 -8.54 0.69
N ARG A 91 6.16 -8.75 1.07
CA ARG A 91 5.20 -9.54 0.32
C ARG A 91 4.14 -8.61 -0.28
N VAL A 92 4.04 -8.58 -1.60
CA VAL A 92 3.00 -7.83 -2.31
C VAL A 92 1.87 -8.79 -2.69
N GLU A 93 0.64 -8.34 -2.54
CA GLU A 93 -0.59 -9.05 -2.91
C GLU A 93 -1.40 -8.18 -3.89
N SER A 94 -1.81 -8.77 -5.02
CA SER A 94 -2.60 -8.11 -6.06
C SER A 94 -3.58 -9.07 -6.68
N ASP A 95 -4.76 -8.60 -7.08
CA ASP A 95 -5.76 -9.35 -7.84
C ASP A 95 -5.52 -9.29 -9.36
N SER A 96 -4.47 -8.58 -9.80
CA SER A 96 -4.01 -8.61 -11.18
C SER A 96 -3.17 -9.85 -11.47
N GLU A 97 -3.80 -10.87 -12.04
CA GLU A 97 -3.09 -12.08 -12.46
C GLU A 97 -1.98 -11.78 -13.49
N LEU A 98 -2.22 -10.82 -14.39
CA LEU A 98 -1.25 -10.41 -15.40
C LEU A 98 0.01 -9.83 -14.76
N LEU A 99 -0.16 -8.85 -13.87
CA LEU A 99 0.95 -8.22 -13.14
C LEU A 99 1.78 -9.26 -12.39
N VAL A 100 1.11 -10.13 -11.62
CA VAL A 100 1.77 -11.17 -10.83
C VAL A 100 2.56 -12.13 -11.72
N LYS A 101 1.97 -12.63 -12.82
CA LYS A 101 2.65 -13.55 -13.75
C LYS A 101 3.82 -12.89 -14.48
N GLN A 102 3.71 -11.60 -14.80
CA GLN A 102 4.82 -10.84 -15.40
C GLN A 102 5.96 -10.68 -14.40
N MET A 103 5.68 -10.26 -13.18
CA MET A 103 6.70 -10.07 -12.14
C MET A 103 7.38 -11.38 -11.73
N ARG A 104 6.67 -12.50 -11.78
CA ARG A 104 7.24 -13.86 -11.59
C ARG A 104 8.01 -14.38 -12.80
N GLY A 105 8.00 -13.66 -13.94
CA GLY A 105 8.69 -14.09 -15.18
C GLY A 105 7.94 -15.18 -15.94
N GLN A 106 6.71 -15.51 -15.58
CA GLN A 106 5.87 -16.50 -16.26
C GLN A 106 5.30 -15.94 -17.57
N TYR A 107 5.04 -14.63 -17.62
CA TYR A 107 4.55 -13.94 -18.81
C TYR A 107 5.54 -12.85 -19.25
N LYS A 108 5.75 -12.75 -20.56
CA LYS A 108 6.57 -11.67 -21.15
C LYS A 108 5.77 -10.38 -21.23
N VAL A 109 6.40 -9.25 -20.92
CA VAL A 109 5.83 -7.91 -21.12
C VAL A 109 6.04 -7.52 -22.59
N LYS A 110 4.94 -7.50 -23.36
CA LYS A 110 4.96 -7.16 -24.80
C LYS A 110 4.62 -5.68 -25.05
N SER A 111 3.85 -5.05 -24.16
CA SER A 111 3.43 -3.67 -24.28
C SER A 111 4.63 -2.72 -24.10
N ALA A 112 4.79 -1.77 -25.04
CA ALA A 112 5.82 -0.74 -24.96
C ALA A 112 5.63 0.17 -23.72
N ASP A 113 4.38 0.47 -23.37
CA ASP A 113 4.05 1.32 -22.23
C ASP A 113 4.33 0.64 -20.87
N LEU A 114 4.15 -0.68 -20.80
CA LEU A 114 4.39 -1.43 -19.57
C LEU A 114 5.86 -1.79 -19.35
N LYS A 115 6.64 -1.91 -20.42
CA LYS A 115 8.03 -2.38 -20.34
C LYS A 115 8.90 -1.53 -19.39
N PRO A 116 8.92 -0.19 -19.47
CA PRO A 116 9.72 0.62 -18.54
C PRO A 116 9.24 0.52 -17.09
N LEU A 117 7.94 0.37 -16.86
CA LEU A 117 7.37 0.18 -15.52
C LEU A 117 7.76 -1.19 -14.94
N TYR A 118 7.67 -2.24 -15.75
CA TYR A 118 8.14 -3.57 -15.38
C TYR A 118 9.62 -3.59 -15.03
N GLU A 119 10.48 -3.00 -15.88
CA GLU A 119 11.93 -2.95 -15.66
C GLU A 119 12.25 -2.20 -14.35
N ARG A 120 11.57 -1.06 -14.11
CA ARG A 120 11.69 -0.31 -12.86
C ARG A 120 11.28 -1.15 -11.65
N ALA A 121 10.08 -1.74 -11.67
CA ALA A 121 9.58 -2.57 -10.59
C ALA A 121 10.49 -3.78 -10.32
N LYS A 122 10.98 -4.41 -11.39
CA LYS A 122 11.91 -5.54 -11.31
C LYS A 122 13.23 -5.15 -10.65
N LYS A 123 13.82 -4.02 -11.06
CA LYS A 123 15.04 -3.49 -10.45
C LYS A 123 14.82 -3.16 -8.96
N MET A 124 13.73 -2.50 -8.63
CA MET A 124 13.39 -2.17 -7.24
C MET A 124 13.19 -3.44 -6.41
N SER A 125 12.48 -4.44 -6.93
CA SER A 125 12.23 -5.69 -6.20
C SER A 125 13.51 -6.47 -5.85
N GLN A 126 14.60 -6.30 -6.60
CA GLN A 126 15.89 -6.97 -6.36
C GLN A 126 16.70 -6.36 -5.20
N THR A 127 16.32 -5.18 -4.71
CA THR A 127 17.02 -4.56 -3.58
C THR A 127 16.57 -5.08 -2.22
N PHE A 128 15.47 -5.83 -2.17
CA PHE A 128 14.95 -6.43 -0.94
C PHE A 128 15.71 -7.72 -0.62
N ALA A 129 15.97 -7.95 0.66
CA ALA A 129 16.51 -9.23 1.14
C ALA A 129 15.53 -10.39 0.84
N SER A 130 14.22 -10.10 0.88
CA SER A 130 13.18 -11.04 0.47
C SER A 130 12.03 -10.27 -0.19
N PHE A 131 11.75 -10.60 -1.45
CA PHE A 131 10.60 -10.06 -2.18
C PHE A 131 9.74 -11.20 -2.72
N ARG A 132 8.42 -11.07 -2.51
CA ARG A 132 7.44 -11.99 -3.07
C ARG A 132 6.23 -11.20 -3.55
N ILE A 133 5.63 -11.62 -4.67
CA ILE A 133 4.36 -11.11 -5.16
C ILE A 133 3.41 -12.27 -5.38
N ASP A 134 2.20 -12.18 -4.82
CA ASP A 134 1.19 -13.22 -4.87
C ASP A 134 -0.13 -12.68 -5.43
N HIS A 135 -0.82 -13.54 -6.17
CA HIS A 135 -2.17 -13.27 -6.60
C HIS A 135 -3.14 -13.56 -5.45
N VAL A 136 -4.08 -12.66 -5.24
CA VAL A 136 -5.19 -12.80 -4.29
C VAL A 136 -6.52 -12.58 -5.01
N TYR A 137 -7.60 -13.12 -4.47
CA TYR A 137 -8.93 -12.83 -4.99
C TYR A 137 -9.36 -11.40 -4.63
N ARG A 138 -10.21 -10.81 -5.47
CA ARG A 138 -10.66 -9.42 -5.33
C ARG A 138 -11.27 -9.12 -3.96
N GLU A 139 -11.97 -10.11 -3.37
CA GLU A 139 -12.56 -10.00 -2.03
C GLU A 139 -11.50 -9.75 -0.94
N GLN A 140 -10.27 -10.20 -1.16
CA GLN A 140 -9.13 -10.02 -0.26
C GLN A 140 -8.34 -8.74 -0.53
N ASN A 141 -8.65 -8.03 -1.65
CA ASN A 141 -7.96 -6.80 -2.08
C ASN A 141 -8.84 -5.55 -1.96
N ARG A 142 -10.00 -5.65 -1.31
CA ARG A 142 -11.04 -4.60 -1.24
C ARG A 142 -10.52 -3.24 -0.73
N GLU A 143 -9.64 -3.22 0.25
CA GLU A 143 -9.15 -1.96 0.82
C GLU A 143 -8.29 -1.20 -0.20
N ALA A 144 -7.45 -1.87 -0.98
CA ALA A 144 -6.67 -1.25 -2.04
C ALA A 144 -7.58 -0.78 -3.21
N ASP A 145 -8.58 -1.59 -3.61
CA ASP A 145 -9.60 -1.22 -4.61
C ASP A 145 -10.37 0.04 -4.19
N LEU A 146 -10.80 0.14 -2.92
CA LEU A 146 -11.47 1.33 -2.39
C LEU A 146 -10.59 2.57 -2.50
N LEU A 147 -9.32 2.49 -2.11
CA LEU A 147 -8.39 3.61 -2.19
C LEU A 147 -8.16 4.07 -3.65
N ALA A 148 -8.05 3.12 -4.59
CA ALA A 148 -7.92 3.45 -6.01
C ALA A 148 -9.18 4.18 -6.51
N ASN A 149 -10.37 3.71 -6.14
CA ASN A 149 -11.64 4.35 -6.50
C ASN A 149 -11.78 5.73 -5.88
N GLU A 150 -11.46 5.90 -4.60
CA GLU A 150 -11.47 7.20 -3.91
C GLU A 150 -10.57 8.22 -4.62
N ALA A 151 -9.35 7.84 -5.03
CA ALA A 151 -8.45 8.73 -5.75
C ALA A 151 -9.02 9.21 -7.09
N MET A 152 -9.82 8.40 -7.78
CA MET A 152 -10.52 8.81 -9.00
C MET A 152 -11.72 9.71 -8.71
N ASP A 153 -12.46 9.45 -7.62
CA ASP A 153 -13.64 10.24 -7.24
C ASP A 153 -13.25 11.64 -6.79
N GLU A 154 -12.16 11.80 -6.05
CA GLU A 154 -11.63 13.10 -5.62
C GLU A 154 -11.38 14.05 -6.80
N VAL A 155 -10.80 13.53 -7.90
CA VAL A 155 -10.54 14.35 -9.10
C VAL A 155 -11.79 14.60 -9.93
N SER A 156 -12.78 13.67 -9.86
CA SER A 156 -14.03 13.79 -10.61
C SER A 156 -15.06 14.69 -9.91
N GLY A 157 -14.76 15.22 -8.72
CA GLY A 157 -15.66 16.03 -7.92
C GLY A 157 -16.88 15.27 -7.39
N LYS A 158 -16.84 13.94 -7.39
CA LYS A 158 -17.85 13.11 -6.74
C LYS A 158 -17.55 13.02 -5.25
N PRO A 159 -18.55 13.21 -4.38
CA PRO A 159 -18.34 12.94 -2.96
C PRO A 159 -17.96 11.48 -2.76
N PRO A 160 -17.08 11.17 -1.77
CA PRO A 160 -16.69 9.81 -1.47
C PRO A 160 -17.92 8.94 -1.22
N ALA A 161 -17.93 7.74 -1.80
CA ALA A 161 -18.99 6.76 -1.56
C ALA A 161 -18.93 6.32 -0.09
N VAL A 162 -19.84 6.86 0.72
CA VAL A 162 -20.03 6.41 2.10
C VAL A 162 -20.59 4.99 2.03
N GLU A 163 -19.76 4.00 2.30
CA GLU A 163 -20.20 2.62 2.43
C GLU A 163 -21.11 2.50 3.66
N ASN A 164 -22.42 2.47 3.40
CA ASN A 164 -23.45 2.29 4.43
C ASN A 164 -23.35 0.86 5.00
N ARG A 165 -22.53 0.66 6.03
CA ARG A 165 -22.58 -0.54 6.87
C ARG A 165 -23.77 -0.39 7.82
N ASN A 166 -24.98 -0.66 7.33
CA ASN A 166 -26.10 -1.16 8.13
C ASN A 166 -27.34 -1.30 7.25
N SER A 167 -27.52 -2.48 6.68
CA SER A 167 -28.85 -2.93 6.28
C SER A 167 -29.33 -4.00 7.26
N LYS A 168 -29.89 -3.57 8.38
CA LYS A 168 -31.06 -4.13 9.07
C LYS A 168 -31.22 -3.41 10.41
N MET A 169 -32.18 -2.53 10.49
CA MET A 169 -33.26 -2.49 11.45
C MET A 169 -33.89 -1.09 11.55
N GLU A 170 -35.19 -1.11 11.24
CA GLU A 170 -36.27 -0.29 11.83
C GLU A 170 -36.34 1.22 11.60
N HIS A 171 -37.52 1.56 11.09
CA HIS A 171 -38.12 2.88 11.00
C HIS A 171 -38.01 3.65 12.34
N GLY A 172 -37.33 4.78 12.29
CA GLY A 172 -37.32 5.73 13.37
C GLY A 172 -36.97 7.11 12.82
N ASN A 173 -38.03 7.94 12.74
CA ASN A 173 -37.99 9.34 12.35
C ASN A 173 -37.05 10.10 13.30
N SER A 174 -35.91 10.62 12.86
CA SER A 174 -35.19 11.62 13.62
C SER A 174 -34.49 12.63 12.71
N LYS A 175 -34.78 13.87 13.01
CA LYS A 175 -34.34 15.13 12.40
C LYS A 175 -32.84 15.12 12.10
N ILE A 176 -32.49 15.48 10.85
CA ILE A 176 -31.15 15.84 10.44
C ILE A 176 -30.74 17.11 11.16
N GLU A 177 -29.94 17.00 12.20
CA GLU A 177 -29.23 18.15 12.77
C GLU A 177 -28.04 18.47 11.82
N ASN A 178 -28.12 19.66 11.24
CA ASN A 178 -27.02 20.31 10.52
C ASN A 178 -25.84 20.51 11.49
N ARG A 179 -24.86 19.59 11.45
CA ARG A 179 -23.55 19.84 12.07
C ARG A 179 -22.79 20.77 11.15
N ASN A 180 -22.64 22.02 11.56
CA ASN A 180 -21.70 22.96 10.98
C ASN A 180 -20.29 22.30 10.94
N PRO A 181 -19.59 22.32 9.79
CA PRO A 181 -18.21 21.86 9.75
C PRO A 181 -17.38 22.68 10.73
N ALA A 182 -16.50 22.01 11.46
CA ALA A 182 -15.54 22.68 12.35
C ALA A 182 -14.78 23.78 11.58
N PRO A 183 -14.45 24.91 12.21
CA PRO A 183 -13.79 26.01 11.52
C PRO A 183 -12.45 25.56 10.94
N ALA A 184 -12.31 25.67 9.61
CA ALA A 184 -11.06 25.32 8.93
C ALA A 184 -9.98 26.33 9.29
N ILE A 185 -8.87 25.86 9.83
CA ILE A 185 -7.67 26.68 10.10
C ILE A 185 -6.91 26.83 8.79
N LYS A 186 -6.63 28.08 8.39
CA LYS A 186 -5.79 28.36 7.20
C LYS A 186 -4.38 28.60 7.65
N VAL A 187 -3.46 27.73 7.20
CA VAL A 187 -2.03 27.82 7.48
C VAL A 187 -1.26 27.94 6.18
N ARG A 188 -0.33 28.87 6.14
CA ARG A 188 0.62 28.93 5.03
C ARG A 188 1.71 27.89 5.23
N ALA A 189 2.04 27.17 4.18
CA ALA A 189 3.09 26.17 4.22
C ALA A 189 4.01 26.27 3.00
N ARG A 190 5.26 25.88 3.16
CA ARG A 190 6.22 25.73 2.07
C ARG A 190 6.31 24.26 1.68
N PHE A 191 6.13 23.98 0.39
CA PHE A 191 6.32 22.64 -0.15
C PHE A 191 7.78 22.44 -0.58
N ARG A 192 8.43 21.40 -0.05
CA ARG A 192 9.79 21.03 -0.44
C ARG A 192 9.94 19.50 -0.37
N SER A 193 10.40 18.90 -1.45
CA SER A 193 10.73 17.45 -1.52
C SER A 193 9.58 16.52 -1.04
N GLY A 194 8.33 16.85 -1.40
CA GLY A 194 7.18 16.02 -1.01
C GLY A 194 6.58 16.32 0.37
N VAL A 195 7.17 17.23 1.16
CA VAL A 195 6.74 17.58 2.51
C VAL A 195 6.23 19.02 2.56
N LEU A 196 5.15 19.24 3.30
CA LEU A 196 4.64 20.58 3.61
C LEU A 196 5.18 21.03 4.96
N TYR A 197 5.88 22.15 4.96
CA TYR A 197 6.40 22.80 6.16
C TYR A 197 5.52 24.00 6.49
N PRO A 198 4.76 23.99 7.62
CA PRO A 198 4.01 25.14 8.05
C PRO A 198 4.94 26.34 8.26
N LEU A 199 4.51 27.54 7.89
CA LEU A 199 5.24 28.79 8.11
C LEU A 199 4.80 29.49 9.40
N GLU A 200 3.80 28.96 10.05
CA GLU A 200 3.17 29.47 11.27
C GLU A 200 3.04 28.31 12.24
N ASP A 201 3.08 28.58 13.55
CA ASP A 201 2.85 27.54 14.55
C ASP A 201 1.41 27.05 14.46
N VAL A 202 1.24 25.75 14.42
CA VAL A 202 -0.07 25.07 14.36
C VAL A 202 -0.27 24.38 15.69
N ASP A 203 -1.19 24.89 16.49
CA ASP A 203 -1.55 24.28 17.76
C ASP A 203 -2.54 23.12 17.53
N LEU A 204 -1.96 21.92 17.41
CA LEU A 204 -2.69 20.67 17.25
C LEU A 204 -2.22 19.68 18.33
N PRO A 205 -3.14 18.89 18.91
CA PRO A 205 -2.75 17.86 19.86
C PRO A 205 -1.87 16.81 19.20
N ASP A 206 -0.94 16.25 19.95
CA ASP A 206 -0.06 15.19 19.45
C ASP A 206 -0.88 13.97 18.97
N GLY A 207 -0.61 13.51 17.75
CA GLY A 207 -1.38 12.43 17.10
C GLY A 207 -2.70 12.85 16.46
N ALA A 208 -3.00 14.16 16.35
CA ALA A 208 -4.21 14.62 15.66
C ALA A 208 -4.17 14.28 14.15
N GLU A 209 -5.22 13.68 13.65
CA GLU A 209 -5.44 13.55 12.20
C GLU A 209 -5.96 14.86 11.63
N VAL A 210 -5.34 15.34 10.55
CA VAL A 210 -5.72 16.57 9.87
C VAL A 210 -5.95 16.32 8.38
N GLU A 211 -6.99 16.96 7.85
CA GLU A 211 -7.22 17.03 6.42
C GLU A 211 -6.61 18.33 5.87
N ILE A 212 -5.74 18.22 4.86
CA ILE A 212 -5.02 19.37 4.29
C ILE A 212 -5.51 19.65 2.88
N LEU A 213 -6.15 20.80 2.67
CA LEU A 213 -6.49 21.31 1.35
C LEU A 213 -5.38 22.26 0.86
N VAL A 214 -4.58 21.80 -0.10
CA VAL A 214 -3.49 22.60 -0.68
C VAL A 214 -4.03 23.45 -1.83
N ARG A 215 -3.90 24.78 -1.69
CA ARG A 215 -4.15 25.74 -2.79
C ARG A 215 -2.84 26.45 -3.13
N PRO A 216 -2.34 26.35 -4.38
CA PRO A 216 -1.14 27.09 -4.77
C PRO A 216 -1.36 28.59 -4.55
N ALA A 217 -0.37 29.28 -3.97
CA ALA A 217 -0.40 30.73 -3.90
C ALA A 217 -0.31 31.32 -5.31
N ARG A 218 -1.14 32.30 -5.62
CA ARG A 218 -1.01 33.03 -6.89
C ARG A 218 0.35 33.75 -6.85
N GLN A 219 1.16 33.51 -7.87
CA GLN A 219 2.33 34.33 -8.11
C GLN A 219 1.83 35.68 -8.62
N ASN A 220 2.10 36.75 -7.88
CA ASN A 220 2.00 38.13 -8.36
C ASN A 220 3.22 38.48 -9.19
#